data_cc07091b6df7ff4b0ada45ff76bdd23b
#
_entry.id   cc07091b6df7ff4b0ada45ff76bdd23b
#
_cell.length_a   1.000
_cell.length_b   1.000
_cell.length_c   1.000
_cell.angle_alpha   90.00
_cell.angle_beta   90.00
_cell.angle_gamma   90.00
#
_symmetry.space_group_name_H-M   'P 1'
#
loop_
_entity.id
_entity.type
_entity.pdbx_description
1 polymer ?
#
loop_
_entity_poly.entity_id
_entity_poly.type
_entity_poly.pdbx_seq_one_letter_code
_entity_poly.pdbx_strand_id
1 'polypeptide(L)'
;MDKQVFDIIIVGAGTAGCLLANRLSANKNLNIALIEAGGSDNYHWIHIPVGYLYCMGNKRTDWLYKTSSQPGLNGRHLNYPRGKVMGGCSSINGMIYMRGQSKDYDHWRQLGNIGWSWDDVLPYFVKTEDNFSGTDEYHGQGGEWRVDEQRLHWDVLDDFQNATVEAGIPKIKDFNNGNNFGVSYFKVNQKNGFRLNTVKAFLKPIQQRKNLKIFKNCEVESLIIKNKIAVSYTHLTLPTKALVG
;
A
#
# COMPACT_ATOMS: atom_id res chain seq x y z
N MET A 1 -19.28 15.78 -24.28
CA MET A 1 -19.02 14.83 -23.22
C MET A 1 -19.83 15.23 -22.01
N ASP A 2 -20.70 14.37 -21.54
CA ASP A 2 -21.51 14.65 -20.36
C ASP A 2 -20.60 14.81 -19.13
N LYS A 3 -20.75 15.94 -18.47
CA LYS A 3 -20.01 16.19 -17.20
C LYS A 3 -20.51 15.17 -16.16
N GLN A 4 -19.64 14.26 -15.76
CA GLN A 4 -19.93 13.37 -14.63
C GLN A 4 -19.65 14.13 -13.33
N VAL A 5 -20.61 14.10 -12.41
CA VAL A 5 -20.50 14.74 -11.11
C VAL A 5 -20.29 13.63 -10.05
N PHE A 6 -19.35 13.84 -9.17
CA PHE A 6 -19.04 12.96 -8.04
C PHE A 6 -19.05 13.78 -6.75
N ASP A 7 -19.50 13.16 -5.68
CA ASP A 7 -19.44 13.75 -4.34
C ASP A 7 -18.02 13.71 -3.78
N ILE A 8 -17.27 12.64 -4.12
CA ILE A 8 -15.89 12.43 -3.66
C ILE A 8 -15.04 11.95 -4.84
N ILE A 9 -13.85 12.56 -4.98
CA ILE A 9 -12.82 12.15 -5.92
C ILE A 9 -11.58 11.72 -5.13
N ILE A 10 -11.15 10.48 -5.33
CA ILE A 10 -9.95 9.90 -4.71
C ILE A 10 -8.87 9.83 -5.79
N VAL A 11 -7.76 10.52 -5.57
CA VAL A 11 -6.61 10.53 -6.48
C VAL A 11 -5.58 9.50 -6.04
N GLY A 12 -5.33 8.54 -6.91
CA GLY A 12 -4.41 7.42 -6.69
C GLY A 12 -5.08 6.19 -6.09
N ALA A 13 -5.06 5.06 -6.82
CA ALA A 13 -5.51 3.76 -6.33
C ALA A 13 -4.38 2.96 -5.66
N GLY A 14 -3.54 3.63 -4.89
CA GLY A 14 -2.57 3.02 -4.00
C GLY A 14 -3.25 2.45 -2.74
N THR A 15 -2.45 2.15 -1.72
CA THR A 15 -2.93 1.51 -0.47
C THR A 15 -4.05 2.32 0.18
N ALA A 16 -3.83 3.62 0.40
CA ALA A 16 -4.83 4.49 1.04
C ALA A 16 -6.07 4.68 0.17
N GLY A 17 -5.89 4.93 -1.14
CA GLY A 17 -7.01 5.17 -2.05
C GLY A 17 -7.92 3.94 -2.22
N CYS A 18 -7.36 2.74 -2.28
CA CYS A 18 -8.13 1.50 -2.32
C CYS A 18 -8.99 1.33 -1.05
N LEU A 19 -8.39 1.59 0.13
CA LEU A 19 -9.11 1.54 1.40
C LEU A 19 -10.21 2.60 1.47
N LEU A 20 -9.90 3.86 1.13
CA LEU A 20 -10.90 4.95 1.13
C LEU A 20 -12.06 4.64 0.19
N ALA A 21 -11.78 4.17 -1.02
CA ALA A 21 -12.81 3.76 -1.97
C ALA A 21 -13.72 2.67 -1.40
N ASN A 22 -13.14 1.69 -0.69
CA ASN A 22 -13.90 0.65 -0.02
C ASN A 22 -14.83 1.23 1.05
N ARG A 23 -14.29 2.03 1.96
CA ARG A 23 -15.03 2.54 3.11
C ARG A 23 -16.10 3.56 2.71
N LEU A 24 -15.75 4.52 1.88
CA LEU A 24 -16.65 5.62 1.49
C LEU A 24 -17.79 5.14 0.59
N SER A 25 -17.53 4.22 -0.34
CA SER A 25 -18.57 3.68 -1.23
C SER A 25 -19.56 2.73 -0.54
N ALA A 26 -19.37 2.41 0.75
CA ALA A 26 -20.38 1.73 1.55
C ALA A 26 -21.64 2.59 1.73
N ASN A 27 -21.49 3.91 1.75
CA ASN A 27 -22.62 4.83 1.69
C ASN A 27 -23.12 4.94 0.23
N LYS A 28 -24.28 4.33 -0.04
CA LYS A 28 -24.88 4.29 -1.39
C LYS A 28 -25.34 5.66 -1.90
N ASN A 29 -25.47 6.66 -1.03
CA ASN A 29 -25.87 8.01 -1.40
C ASN A 29 -24.71 8.86 -1.93
N LEU A 30 -23.45 8.38 -1.83
CA LEU A 30 -22.26 9.05 -2.33
C LEU A 30 -21.82 8.43 -3.66
N ASN A 31 -21.63 9.27 -4.68
CA ASN A 31 -21.00 8.89 -5.95
C ASN A 31 -19.49 9.15 -5.85
N ILE A 32 -18.69 8.13 -6.05
CA ILE A 32 -17.24 8.19 -5.81
C ILE A 32 -16.48 7.88 -7.09
N ALA A 33 -15.49 8.72 -7.39
CA ALA A 33 -14.48 8.45 -8.40
C ALA A 33 -13.16 8.05 -7.74
N LEU A 34 -12.57 6.95 -8.18
CA LEU A 34 -11.20 6.56 -7.88
C LEU A 34 -10.38 6.67 -9.17
N ILE A 35 -9.32 7.49 -9.15
CA ILE A 35 -8.52 7.82 -10.33
C ILE A 35 -7.10 7.29 -10.13
N GLU A 36 -6.59 6.53 -11.10
CA GLU A 36 -5.25 5.94 -11.05
C GLU A 36 -4.47 6.24 -12.33
N ALA A 37 -3.25 6.73 -12.16
CA ALA A 37 -2.36 7.04 -13.27
C ALA A 37 -1.92 5.80 -14.04
N GLY A 38 -1.74 4.70 -13.33
CA GLY A 38 -1.34 3.42 -13.90
C GLY A 38 -2.48 2.57 -14.42
N GLY A 39 -2.10 1.43 -14.99
CA GLY A 39 -3.02 0.43 -15.51
C GLY A 39 -3.54 -0.54 -14.46
N SER A 40 -4.19 -1.60 -14.93
CA SER A 40 -4.68 -2.70 -14.10
C SER A 40 -3.53 -3.52 -13.51
N ASP A 41 -3.76 -4.12 -12.33
CA ASP A 41 -2.86 -5.04 -11.66
C ASP A 41 -2.87 -6.47 -12.24
N ASN A 42 -3.27 -6.64 -13.51
CA ASN A 42 -3.35 -7.94 -14.18
C ASN A 42 -2.00 -8.48 -14.68
N TYR A 43 -0.89 -7.82 -14.40
CA TYR A 43 0.43 -8.32 -14.71
C TYR A 43 0.80 -9.46 -13.76
N HIS A 44 1.04 -10.67 -14.29
CA HIS A 44 1.19 -11.88 -13.48
C HIS A 44 2.27 -11.78 -12.40
N TRP A 45 3.39 -11.08 -12.68
CA TRP A 45 4.48 -10.88 -11.73
C TRP A 45 4.07 -10.09 -10.48
N ILE A 46 3.02 -9.26 -10.55
CA ILE A 46 2.48 -8.60 -9.37
C ILE A 46 2.01 -9.63 -8.34
N HIS A 47 1.44 -10.75 -8.79
CA HIS A 47 0.80 -11.71 -7.91
C HIS A 47 1.74 -12.78 -7.36
N ILE A 48 2.85 -13.04 -8.04
CA ILE A 48 3.87 -14.00 -7.61
C ILE A 48 4.83 -13.29 -6.65
N PRO A 49 5.13 -13.84 -5.46
CA PRO A 49 5.95 -13.15 -4.45
C PRO A 49 7.30 -12.64 -4.98
N VAL A 50 8.09 -13.47 -5.64
CA VAL A 50 9.38 -13.06 -6.23
C VAL A 50 9.22 -12.07 -7.38
N GLY A 51 8.03 -11.93 -7.92
CA GLY A 51 7.71 -11.07 -9.07
C GLY A 51 7.93 -9.59 -8.82
N TYR A 52 8.08 -9.14 -7.56
CA TYR A 52 8.42 -7.74 -7.28
C TYR A 52 9.73 -7.31 -7.96
N LEU A 53 10.67 -8.23 -8.17
CA LEU A 53 11.92 -7.98 -8.90
C LEU A 53 11.68 -7.60 -10.37
N TYR A 54 10.57 -8.06 -10.96
CA TYR A 54 10.18 -7.76 -12.35
C TYR A 54 9.21 -6.59 -12.44
N CYS A 55 8.68 -6.12 -11.30
CA CYS A 55 7.76 -4.99 -11.23
C CYS A 55 8.50 -3.67 -10.96
N MET A 56 9.52 -3.69 -10.10
CA MET A 56 10.38 -2.52 -9.87
C MET A 56 11.27 -2.26 -11.08
N GLY A 57 11.38 -1.01 -11.49
CA GLY A 57 12.10 -0.60 -12.71
C GLY A 57 11.37 -0.91 -14.02
N ASN A 58 10.13 -1.40 -13.97
CA ASN A 58 9.32 -1.71 -15.14
C ASN A 58 8.34 -0.57 -15.44
N LYS A 59 8.41 0.00 -16.64
CA LYS A 59 7.53 1.11 -17.10
C LYS A 59 6.03 0.80 -16.99
N ARG A 60 5.65 -0.48 -16.97
CA ARG A 60 4.25 -0.90 -16.83
C ARG A 60 3.71 -0.70 -15.41
N THR A 61 4.59 -0.75 -14.39
CA THR A 61 4.18 -0.85 -12.98
C THR A 61 4.87 0.15 -12.06
N ASP A 62 5.89 0.87 -12.57
CA ASP A 62 6.74 1.76 -11.77
C ASP A 62 6.83 3.16 -12.41
N TRP A 63 6.82 4.20 -11.58
CA TRP A 63 7.06 5.59 -11.99
C TRP A 63 8.49 5.85 -12.43
N LEU A 64 9.42 4.97 -12.09
CA LEU A 64 10.86 5.07 -12.39
C LEU A 64 11.53 6.31 -11.80
N TYR A 65 11.09 6.77 -10.64
CA TYR A 65 11.71 7.91 -9.97
C TYR A 65 13.15 7.62 -9.56
N LYS A 66 13.95 8.68 -9.55
CA LYS A 66 15.31 8.68 -9.00
C LYS A 66 15.45 9.79 -7.99
N THR A 67 16.26 9.56 -6.96
CA THR A 67 16.60 10.62 -6.02
C THR A 67 17.46 11.69 -6.69
N SER A 68 17.51 12.88 -6.11
CA SER A 68 18.58 13.82 -6.41
C SER A 68 19.92 13.23 -6.00
N SER A 69 21.01 13.76 -6.58
CA SER A 69 22.37 13.39 -6.19
C SER A 69 22.56 13.57 -4.68
N GLN A 70 23.15 12.56 -4.04
CA GLN A 70 23.34 12.53 -2.58
C GLN A 70 24.84 12.62 -2.27
N PRO A 71 25.33 13.72 -1.67
CA PRO A 71 26.76 13.88 -1.34
C PRO A 71 27.28 12.73 -0.45
N GLY A 72 26.51 12.33 0.57
CA GLY A 72 26.85 11.20 1.45
C GLY A 72 26.90 9.82 0.77
N LEU A 73 26.51 9.72 -0.49
CA LEU A 73 26.56 8.52 -1.31
C LEU A 73 27.49 8.69 -2.54
N ASN A 74 28.54 9.46 -2.41
CA ASN A 74 29.49 9.77 -3.50
C ASN A 74 28.80 10.37 -4.75
N GLY A 75 27.82 11.24 -4.56
CA GLY A 75 27.07 11.86 -5.65
C GLY A 75 26.10 10.96 -6.41
N ARG A 76 25.84 9.74 -5.95
CA ARG A 76 24.95 8.79 -6.63
C ARG A 76 23.49 9.20 -6.58
N HIS A 77 22.78 8.86 -7.64
CA HIS A 77 21.33 8.83 -7.70
C HIS A 77 20.85 7.41 -7.42
N LEU A 78 19.88 7.26 -6.54
CA LEU A 78 19.27 5.97 -6.26
C LEU A 78 17.94 5.82 -7.02
N ASN A 79 17.66 4.64 -7.52
CA ASN A 79 16.32 4.32 -7.99
C ASN A 79 15.35 4.36 -6.81
N TYR A 80 14.19 4.98 -7.02
CA TYR A 80 13.16 5.14 -6.00
C TYR A 80 11.82 4.58 -6.49
N PRO A 81 11.66 3.23 -6.50
CA PRO A 81 10.48 2.59 -7.06
C PRO A 81 9.19 3.04 -6.38
N ARG A 82 8.20 3.43 -7.20
CA ARG A 82 6.84 3.74 -6.76
C ARG A 82 5.86 3.16 -7.75
N GLY A 83 4.84 2.46 -7.23
CA GLY A 83 3.86 1.81 -8.09
C GLY A 83 3.06 2.80 -8.93
N LYS A 84 3.12 2.65 -10.27
CA LYS A 84 2.23 3.28 -11.24
C LYS A 84 1.28 2.22 -11.79
N VAL A 85 0.39 1.75 -10.94
CA VAL A 85 -0.51 0.63 -11.20
C VAL A 85 -1.59 0.57 -10.12
N MET A 86 -2.74 0.01 -10.41
CA MET A 86 -3.76 -0.29 -9.40
C MET A 86 -3.15 -1.04 -8.21
N GLY A 87 -3.42 -0.58 -6.99
CA GLY A 87 -2.80 -1.05 -5.76
C GLY A 87 -1.51 -0.31 -5.38
N GLY A 88 -0.96 0.53 -6.29
CA GLY A 88 0.24 1.33 -6.02
C GLY A 88 1.42 0.48 -5.55
N CYS A 89 2.12 0.94 -4.51
CA CYS A 89 3.28 0.23 -3.96
C CYS A 89 2.94 -1.13 -3.37
N SER A 90 1.71 -1.39 -2.92
CA SER A 90 1.32 -2.73 -2.46
C SER A 90 1.37 -3.79 -3.56
N SER A 91 1.35 -3.37 -4.83
CA SER A 91 1.48 -4.25 -6.00
C SER A 91 2.94 -4.56 -6.37
N ILE A 92 3.93 -3.76 -5.90
CA ILE A 92 5.34 -3.90 -6.31
C ILE A 92 6.34 -4.03 -5.16
N ASN A 93 5.93 -3.88 -3.89
CA ASN A 93 6.81 -3.98 -2.73
C ASN A 93 7.17 -5.44 -2.39
N GLY A 94 8.09 -5.65 -1.44
CA GLY A 94 8.50 -6.97 -0.93
C GLY A 94 7.49 -7.63 0.02
N MET A 95 6.30 -7.06 0.22
CA MET A 95 5.20 -7.61 1.05
C MET A 95 5.49 -7.70 2.55
N ILE A 96 6.60 -7.20 3.04
CA ILE A 96 6.91 -7.23 4.47
C ILE A 96 5.82 -6.45 5.23
N TYR A 97 5.24 -7.10 6.24
CA TYR A 97 4.29 -6.48 7.14
C TYR A 97 4.96 -6.10 8.46
N MET A 98 5.23 -4.82 8.62
CA MET A 98 5.82 -4.25 9.83
C MET A 98 5.14 -2.92 10.13
N ARG A 99 4.75 -2.72 11.37
CA ARG A 99 4.18 -1.48 11.90
C ARG A 99 5.29 -0.60 12.47
N GLY A 100 5.04 0.70 12.57
CA GLY A 100 5.83 1.57 13.43
C GLY A 100 5.73 1.15 14.90
N GLN A 101 6.69 1.57 15.71
CA GLN A 101 6.65 1.38 17.16
C GLN A 101 5.68 2.36 17.82
N SER A 102 5.23 2.05 19.04
CA SER A 102 4.37 2.95 19.82
C SER A 102 4.96 4.36 19.91
N LYS A 103 6.26 4.47 20.13
CA LYS A 103 6.96 5.78 20.24
C LYS A 103 6.90 6.61 18.95
N ASP A 104 6.80 6.00 17.77
CA ASP A 104 6.71 6.71 16.50
C ASP A 104 5.38 7.48 16.44
N TYR A 105 4.29 6.82 16.81
CA TYR A 105 2.94 7.42 16.82
C TYR A 105 2.75 8.40 17.97
N ASP A 106 3.25 8.08 19.16
CA ASP A 106 3.21 8.98 20.32
C ASP A 106 3.99 10.26 20.05
N HIS A 107 5.11 10.17 19.31
CA HIS A 107 5.85 11.33 18.85
C HIS A 107 5.02 12.18 17.87
N TRP A 108 4.30 11.55 16.93
CA TRP A 108 3.38 12.30 16.06
C TRP A 108 2.33 13.06 16.86
N ARG A 109 1.75 12.43 17.88
CA ARG A 109 0.81 13.11 18.79
C ARG A 109 1.47 14.28 19.50
N GLN A 110 2.71 14.12 19.99
CA GLN A 110 3.47 15.21 20.67
C GLN A 110 3.73 16.40 19.72
N LEU A 111 3.91 16.15 18.42
CA LEU A 111 4.05 17.19 17.40
C LEU A 111 2.71 17.90 17.08
N GLY A 112 1.63 17.62 17.80
CA GLY A 112 0.34 18.27 17.65
C GLY A 112 -0.70 17.49 16.84
N ASN A 113 -0.38 16.27 16.40
CA ASN A 113 -1.33 15.43 15.66
C ASN A 113 -2.20 14.62 16.63
N ILE A 114 -3.17 15.28 17.23
CA ILE A 114 -4.12 14.66 18.18
C ILE A 114 -4.90 13.55 17.46
N GLY A 115 -5.07 12.38 18.11
CA GLY A 115 -5.71 11.21 17.53
C GLY A 115 -4.74 10.29 16.75
N TRP A 116 -3.42 10.52 16.89
CA TRP A 116 -2.38 9.72 16.27
C TRP A 116 -1.42 9.05 17.27
N SER A 117 -1.79 8.95 18.55
CA SER A 117 -1.03 8.15 19.51
C SER A 117 -1.13 6.66 19.17
N TRP A 118 -0.26 5.86 19.77
CA TRP A 118 -0.33 4.41 19.63
C TRP A 118 -1.71 3.86 19.97
N ASP A 119 -2.27 4.28 21.08
CA ASP A 119 -3.61 3.83 21.52
C ASP A 119 -4.72 4.25 20.55
N ASP A 120 -4.55 5.38 19.85
CA ASP A 120 -5.51 5.83 18.84
C ASP A 120 -5.43 4.99 17.56
N VAL A 121 -4.23 4.56 17.13
CA VAL A 121 -4.02 3.90 15.84
C VAL A 121 -4.06 2.37 15.89
N LEU A 122 -3.68 1.76 17.01
CA LEU A 122 -3.67 0.31 17.19
C LEU A 122 -5.01 -0.36 16.86
N PRO A 123 -6.18 0.18 17.29
CA PRO A 123 -7.47 -0.40 16.94
C PRO A 123 -7.73 -0.51 15.43
N TYR A 124 -7.18 0.41 14.62
CA TYR A 124 -7.31 0.36 13.17
C TYR A 124 -6.41 -0.70 12.54
N PHE A 125 -5.21 -0.92 13.08
CA PHE A 125 -4.37 -2.04 12.66
C PHE A 125 -5.05 -3.36 12.95
N VAL A 126 -5.50 -3.58 14.17
CA VAL A 126 -6.20 -4.80 14.60
C VAL A 126 -7.47 -5.01 13.75
N LYS A 127 -8.28 -3.97 13.54
CA LYS A 127 -9.53 -4.05 12.76
C LYS A 127 -9.33 -4.50 11.32
N THR A 128 -8.24 -4.07 10.67
CA THR A 128 -8.01 -4.37 9.26
C THR A 128 -7.28 -5.68 9.04
N GLU A 129 -6.62 -6.20 10.06
CA GLU A 129 -5.77 -7.38 9.97
C GLU A 129 -6.57 -8.69 9.94
N ASP A 130 -6.08 -9.63 9.14
CA ASP A 130 -6.44 -11.05 9.18
C ASP A 130 -5.15 -11.84 9.44
N ASN A 131 -4.74 -11.92 10.71
CA ASN A 131 -3.51 -12.59 11.10
C ASN A 131 -3.68 -14.12 11.07
N PHE A 132 -2.70 -14.83 10.52
CA PHE A 132 -2.72 -16.30 10.42
C PHE A 132 -2.70 -16.99 11.78
N SER A 133 -2.06 -16.39 12.79
CA SER A 133 -1.89 -16.96 14.13
C SER A 133 -3.06 -16.71 15.08
N GLY A 134 -4.09 -15.95 14.63
CA GLY A 134 -5.25 -15.61 15.46
C GLY A 134 -5.25 -14.19 15.97
N THR A 135 -5.93 -13.97 17.10
CA THR A 135 -6.11 -12.66 17.74
C THR A 135 -5.39 -12.59 19.07
N ASP A 136 -4.84 -11.42 19.37
CA ASP A 136 -4.34 -11.03 20.67
C ASP A 136 -4.49 -9.51 20.89
N GLU A 137 -3.76 -8.94 21.82
CA GLU A 137 -3.76 -7.50 22.10
C GLU A 137 -3.32 -6.66 20.90
N TYR A 138 -2.40 -7.19 20.07
CA TYR A 138 -1.80 -6.50 18.92
C TYR A 138 -2.36 -6.95 17.57
N HIS A 139 -2.99 -8.12 17.52
CA HIS A 139 -3.36 -8.76 16.25
C HIS A 139 -4.86 -8.98 16.12
N GLY A 140 -5.36 -8.77 14.89
CA GLY A 140 -6.74 -9.03 14.51
C GLY A 140 -6.87 -10.21 13.56
N GLN A 141 -8.09 -10.75 13.48
CA GLN A 141 -8.46 -11.80 12.54
C GLN A 141 -9.77 -11.46 11.83
N GLY A 142 -9.91 -11.88 10.59
CA GLY A 142 -11.13 -11.65 9.80
C GLY A 142 -11.19 -10.28 9.13
N GLY A 143 -10.17 -9.44 9.26
CA GLY A 143 -10.03 -8.21 8.48
C GLY A 143 -9.67 -8.49 7.01
N GLU A 144 -9.61 -7.46 6.20
CA GLU A 144 -9.34 -7.61 4.77
C GLU A 144 -7.86 -7.80 4.45
N TRP A 145 -6.96 -7.42 5.38
CA TRP A 145 -5.52 -7.38 5.17
C TRP A 145 -4.85 -8.61 5.76
N ARG A 146 -4.75 -9.67 4.95
CA ARG A 146 -4.12 -10.92 5.37
C ARG A 146 -2.64 -10.73 5.67
N VAL A 147 -2.22 -11.23 6.84
CA VAL A 147 -0.84 -11.36 7.29
C VAL A 147 -0.54 -12.84 7.48
N ASP A 148 0.51 -13.33 6.85
CA ASP A 148 0.87 -14.76 6.83
C ASP A 148 2.37 -14.93 7.07
N GLU A 149 2.79 -16.14 7.36
CA GLU A 149 4.21 -16.48 7.38
C GLU A 149 4.77 -16.57 5.97
N GLN A 150 6.03 -16.18 5.82
CA GLN A 150 6.73 -16.45 4.58
C GLN A 150 6.94 -17.96 4.39
N ARG A 151 6.91 -18.41 3.15
CA ARG A 151 7.06 -19.83 2.82
C ARG A 151 8.48 -20.24 2.43
N LEU A 152 9.35 -19.25 2.23
CA LEU A 152 10.74 -19.47 1.87
C LEU A 152 11.58 -19.57 3.14
N HIS A 153 12.26 -20.69 3.30
CA HIS A 153 13.25 -20.91 4.34
C HIS A 153 14.61 -21.22 3.69
N TRP A 154 15.65 -20.61 4.21
CA TRP A 154 17.02 -20.87 3.81
C TRP A 154 17.85 -21.13 5.05
N ASP A 155 18.65 -22.19 5.06
CA ASP A 155 19.50 -22.58 6.19
C ASP A 155 20.40 -21.42 6.64
N VAL A 156 20.93 -20.63 5.71
CA VAL A 156 21.76 -19.45 6.02
C VAL A 156 21.02 -18.40 6.83
N LEU A 157 19.69 -18.28 6.68
CA LEU A 157 18.90 -17.34 7.51
C LEU A 157 18.66 -17.89 8.91
N ASP A 158 18.52 -19.20 9.06
CA ASP A 158 18.44 -19.86 10.35
C ASP A 158 19.78 -19.77 11.09
N ASP A 159 20.89 -19.97 10.40
CA ASP A 159 22.23 -19.80 10.95
C ASP A 159 22.46 -18.33 11.38
N PHE A 160 22.01 -17.36 10.57
CA PHE A 160 22.07 -15.96 10.95
C PHE A 160 21.25 -15.66 12.21
N GLN A 161 20.03 -16.22 12.34
CA GLN A 161 19.24 -16.07 13.55
C GLN A 161 19.94 -16.65 14.77
N ASN A 162 20.52 -17.87 14.64
CA ASN A 162 21.24 -18.52 15.72
C ASN A 162 22.45 -17.71 16.16
N ALA A 163 23.28 -17.27 15.21
CA ALA A 163 24.43 -16.40 15.50
C ALA A 163 24.00 -15.08 16.17
N THR A 164 22.87 -14.52 15.78
CA THR A 164 22.32 -13.30 16.39
C THR A 164 21.91 -13.54 17.85
N VAL A 165 21.33 -14.69 18.13
CA VAL A 165 20.98 -15.11 19.52
C VAL A 165 22.23 -15.33 20.35
N GLU A 166 23.25 -15.97 19.82
CA GLU A 166 24.56 -16.15 20.48
C GLU A 166 25.23 -14.81 20.80
N ALA A 167 25.02 -13.80 19.96
CA ALA A 167 25.48 -12.43 20.20
C ALA A 167 24.63 -11.65 21.22
N GLY A 168 23.63 -12.27 21.85
CA GLY A 168 22.81 -11.70 22.92
C GLY A 168 21.55 -10.98 22.47
N ILE A 169 21.16 -11.06 21.17
CA ILE A 169 19.91 -10.49 20.68
C ILE A 169 18.81 -11.54 20.77
N PRO A 170 17.67 -11.27 21.42
CA PRO A 170 16.63 -12.27 21.63
C PRO A 170 15.95 -12.70 20.34
N LYS A 171 15.62 -13.99 20.22
CA LYS A 171 14.71 -14.48 19.19
C LYS A 171 13.28 -14.13 19.58
N ILE A 172 12.56 -13.47 18.70
CA ILE A 172 11.15 -13.07 18.89
C ILE A 172 10.27 -13.79 17.86
N LYS A 173 8.97 -13.88 18.15
CA LYS A 173 8.01 -14.52 17.24
C LYS A 173 7.46 -13.55 16.20
N ASP A 174 7.27 -12.30 16.60
CA ASP A 174 6.69 -11.25 15.78
C ASP A 174 7.26 -9.88 16.16
N PHE A 175 7.51 -9.02 15.17
CA PHE A 175 7.95 -7.65 15.39
C PHE A 175 6.80 -6.70 15.75
N ASN A 176 5.54 -7.12 15.57
CA ASN A 176 4.35 -6.29 15.77
C ASN A 176 3.65 -6.55 17.13
N ASN A 177 4.36 -7.11 18.09
CA ASN A 177 3.85 -7.45 19.41
C ASN A 177 4.14 -6.41 20.51
N GLY A 178 4.33 -5.15 20.12
CA GLY A 178 4.64 -4.05 21.04
C GLY A 178 6.13 -3.85 21.34
N ASN A 179 6.98 -4.88 21.16
CA ASN A 179 8.43 -4.81 21.28
C ASN A 179 9.10 -5.49 20.08
N ASN A 180 9.75 -4.71 19.22
CA ASN A 180 10.42 -5.24 18.04
C ASN A 180 11.94 -5.45 18.23
N PHE A 181 12.46 -5.38 19.45
CA PHE A 181 13.86 -5.70 19.72
C PHE A 181 14.09 -7.21 19.67
N GLY A 182 14.74 -7.66 18.61
CA GLY A 182 15.01 -9.09 18.44
C GLY A 182 15.28 -9.48 16.99
N VAL A 183 15.39 -10.79 16.77
CA VAL A 183 15.54 -11.41 15.45
C VAL A 183 14.38 -12.35 15.17
N SER A 184 13.81 -12.27 13.96
CA SER A 184 12.73 -13.14 13.48
C SER A 184 12.64 -13.09 11.95
N TYR A 185 11.88 -14.02 11.38
CA TYR A 185 11.40 -13.89 10.02
C TYR A 185 10.26 -12.86 9.95
N PHE A 186 10.26 -12.03 8.92
CA PHE A 186 9.16 -11.09 8.69
C PHE A 186 7.86 -11.81 8.34
N LYS A 187 6.76 -11.33 8.88
CA LYS A 187 5.43 -11.66 8.36
C LYS A 187 5.18 -10.91 7.06
N VAL A 188 4.33 -11.47 6.22
CA VAL A 188 4.14 -10.96 4.85
C VAL A 188 2.66 -10.84 4.48
N ASN A 189 2.36 -9.88 3.59
CA ASN A 189 1.02 -9.73 3.03
C ASN A 189 0.82 -10.70 1.86
N GLN A 190 0.58 -11.95 2.21
CA GLN A 190 0.29 -13.04 1.30
C GLN A 190 -0.97 -13.78 1.72
N LYS A 191 -1.64 -14.40 0.73
CA LYS A 191 -2.73 -15.36 0.96
C LYS A 191 -2.51 -16.55 0.05
N ASN A 192 -2.40 -17.74 0.64
CA ASN A 192 -2.15 -18.99 -0.09
C ASN A 192 -0.88 -18.95 -0.97
N GLY A 193 0.17 -18.24 -0.54
CA GLY A 193 1.43 -18.10 -1.27
C GLY A 193 1.44 -17.08 -2.39
N PHE A 194 0.35 -16.32 -2.57
CA PHE A 194 0.27 -15.23 -3.53
C PHE A 194 0.23 -13.89 -2.82
N ARG A 195 0.79 -12.85 -3.46
CA ARG A 195 0.65 -11.48 -2.98
C ARG A 195 -0.81 -11.12 -2.76
N LEU A 196 -1.10 -10.57 -1.59
CA LEU A 196 -2.31 -9.81 -1.34
C LEU A 196 -1.97 -8.32 -1.48
N ASN A 197 -2.36 -7.71 -2.60
CA ASN A 197 -2.30 -6.26 -2.76
C ASN A 197 -3.62 -5.61 -2.33
N THR A 198 -3.64 -4.29 -2.24
CA THR A 198 -4.83 -3.56 -1.78
C THR A 198 -6.01 -3.61 -2.75
N VAL A 199 -5.77 -3.91 -4.02
CA VAL A 199 -6.86 -4.19 -4.97
C VAL A 199 -7.62 -5.45 -4.57
N LYS A 200 -6.89 -6.53 -4.28
CA LYS A 200 -7.50 -7.80 -3.84
C LYS A 200 -8.19 -7.67 -2.49
N ALA A 201 -7.57 -6.92 -1.56
CA ALA A 201 -8.10 -6.74 -0.21
C ALA A 201 -9.35 -5.85 -0.20
N PHE A 202 -9.31 -4.70 -0.85
CA PHE A 202 -10.31 -3.66 -0.65
C PHE A 202 -11.21 -3.39 -1.86
N LEU A 203 -10.71 -3.50 -3.11
CA LEU A 203 -11.52 -3.17 -4.29
C LEU A 203 -12.26 -4.37 -4.87
N LYS A 204 -11.61 -5.54 -4.94
CA LYS A 204 -12.24 -6.74 -5.50
C LYS A 204 -13.55 -7.12 -4.79
N PRO A 205 -13.65 -7.06 -3.45
CA PRO A 205 -14.91 -7.35 -2.75
C PRO A 205 -16.06 -6.41 -3.07
N ILE A 206 -15.75 -5.20 -3.56
CA ILE A 206 -16.74 -4.13 -3.79
C ILE A 206 -16.92 -3.79 -5.28
N GLN A 207 -16.38 -4.57 -6.19
CA GLN A 207 -16.38 -4.30 -7.63
C GLN A 207 -17.78 -4.14 -8.24
N GLN A 208 -18.83 -4.66 -7.56
CA GLN A 208 -20.22 -4.57 -7.98
C GLN A 208 -20.94 -3.30 -7.50
N ARG A 209 -20.29 -2.45 -6.70
CA ARG A 209 -20.91 -1.22 -6.21
C ARG A 209 -21.07 -0.20 -7.36
N LYS A 210 -22.32 0.15 -7.65
CA LYS A 210 -22.69 1.04 -8.77
C LYS A 210 -22.27 2.50 -8.55
N ASN A 211 -22.11 2.91 -7.29
CA ASN A 211 -21.75 4.25 -6.87
C ASN A 211 -20.22 4.48 -6.78
N LEU A 212 -19.41 3.49 -7.17
CA LEU A 212 -17.95 3.63 -7.30
C LEU A 212 -17.55 3.48 -8.76
N LYS A 213 -16.90 4.51 -9.32
CA LYS A 213 -16.30 4.47 -10.66
C LYS A 213 -14.79 4.53 -10.56
N ILE A 214 -14.10 3.64 -11.27
CA ILE A 214 -12.64 3.53 -11.27
C ILE A 214 -12.12 3.90 -12.65
N PHE A 215 -11.28 4.94 -12.71
CA PHE A 215 -10.62 5.42 -13.91
C PHE A 215 -9.14 5.04 -13.84
N LYS A 216 -8.67 4.26 -14.81
CA LYS A 216 -7.27 3.82 -14.94
C LYS A 216 -6.60 4.53 -16.09
N ASN A 217 -5.26 4.55 -16.09
CA ASN A 217 -4.46 5.28 -17.08
C ASN A 217 -4.85 6.76 -17.17
N CYS A 218 -5.21 7.33 -16.02
CA CYS A 218 -5.70 8.70 -15.88
C CYS A 218 -4.82 9.42 -14.86
N GLU A 219 -3.79 10.09 -15.32
CA GLU A 219 -2.84 10.83 -14.50
C GLU A 219 -3.40 12.21 -14.17
N VAL A 220 -3.66 12.47 -12.89
CA VAL A 220 -4.14 13.77 -12.40
C VAL A 220 -2.99 14.77 -12.46
N GLU A 221 -3.19 15.86 -13.19
CA GLU A 221 -2.20 16.93 -13.34
C GLU A 221 -2.36 17.99 -12.24
N SER A 222 -3.59 18.40 -11.99
CA SER A 222 -3.87 19.43 -10.99
C SER A 222 -5.27 19.33 -10.41
N LEU A 223 -5.46 19.92 -9.22
CA LEU A 223 -6.76 20.13 -8.61
C LEU A 223 -7.25 21.55 -8.92
N ILE A 224 -8.52 21.68 -9.25
CA ILE A 224 -9.17 22.97 -9.45
C ILE A 224 -9.82 23.37 -8.12
N ILE A 225 -9.26 24.41 -7.50
CA ILE A 225 -9.74 24.92 -6.21
C ILE A 225 -10.40 26.29 -6.43
N LYS A 226 -11.64 26.42 -5.97
CA LYS A 226 -12.37 27.70 -5.93
C LYS A 226 -12.87 27.94 -4.51
N ASN A 227 -12.63 29.14 -3.99
CA ASN A 227 -13.05 29.54 -2.64
C ASN A 227 -12.65 28.51 -1.54
N LYS A 228 -11.41 27.99 -1.61
CA LYS A 228 -10.86 26.95 -0.72
C LYS A 228 -11.56 25.57 -0.80
N ILE A 229 -12.37 25.33 -1.83
CA ILE A 229 -13.07 24.07 -2.07
C ILE A 229 -12.50 23.45 -3.35
N ALA A 230 -12.11 22.18 -3.31
CA ALA A 230 -11.73 21.41 -4.48
C ALA A 230 -12.99 21.09 -5.29
N VAL A 231 -13.16 21.73 -6.44
CA VAL A 231 -14.38 21.64 -7.26
C VAL A 231 -14.21 20.73 -8.48
N SER A 232 -12.98 20.41 -8.88
CA SER A 232 -12.68 19.53 -10.01
C SER A 232 -11.20 19.18 -10.03
N TYR A 233 -10.77 18.46 -11.07
CA TYR A 233 -9.37 18.17 -11.37
C TYR A 233 -9.14 18.18 -12.89
N THR A 234 -7.88 18.29 -13.31
CA THR A 234 -7.44 18.04 -14.68
C THR A 234 -6.60 16.76 -14.72
N HIS A 235 -6.62 16.06 -15.85
CA HIS A 235 -5.78 14.90 -16.09
C HIS A 235 -5.17 14.96 -17.49
N LEU A 236 -4.01 14.34 -17.64
CA LEU A 236 -3.37 14.16 -18.94
C LEU A 236 -4.21 13.18 -19.76
N THR A 237 -4.73 13.64 -20.89
CA THR A 237 -5.29 12.75 -21.91
C THR A 237 -4.14 12.11 -22.67
N LEU A 238 -4.13 10.79 -22.82
CA LEU A 238 -3.26 10.15 -23.81
C LEU A 238 -3.57 10.80 -25.17
N PRO A 239 -2.55 11.19 -25.96
CA PRO A 239 -2.79 11.71 -27.30
C PRO A 239 -3.57 10.65 -28.06
N THR A 240 -4.82 10.94 -28.38
CA THR A 240 -5.60 10.20 -29.36
C THR A 240 -4.79 10.28 -30.66
N LYS A 241 -4.26 9.15 -31.12
CA LYS A 241 -3.76 9.11 -32.51
C LYS A 241 -4.90 9.56 -33.37
N ALA A 242 -4.78 10.78 -33.92
CA ALA A 242 -5.62 11.18 -35.03
C ALA A 242 -5.36 10.17 -36.13
N LEU A 243 -6.33 9.34 -36.41
CA LEU A 243 -6.37 8.58 -37.64
C LEU A 243 -6.60 9.65 -38.73
N VAL A 244 -5.52 10.05 -39.37
CA VAL A 244 -5.60 10.77 -40.65
C VAL A 244 -6.04 9.70 -41.62
N GLY A 245 -7.30 9.88 -42.11
CA GLY A 245 -7.83 9.10 -43.23
C GLY A 245 -7.16 9.50 -44.57
#